data_b35fdfff5824491df713b3b8af4575c8
#
_entry.id   b35fdfff5824491df713b3b8af4575c8
#
_cell.length_a   1.000
_cell.length_b   1.000
_cell.length_c   1.000
_cell.angle_alpha   90.00
_cell.angle_beta   90.00
_cell.angle_gamma   90.00
#
_symmetry.space_group_name_H-M   'P 1'
#
loop_
_entity.id
_entity.type
_entity.pdbx_description
1 polymer ?
#
loop_
_entity_poly.entity_id
_entity_poly.type
_entity_poly.pdbx_seq_one_letter_code
_entity_poly.pdbx_strand_id
1 'polypeptide(L)'
;DERVDPTTMDLVKRLNLRAVAVLPLHSGIHQIGALILEAEDPHNFTEDETRLYSALAPQVATVLDNRRQFERAQQQAERESKLNVISQKIQNATTVEAVLQIAARELGHALGAPMTIAQLSMKDKN
;
A
#
# COMPACT_ATOMS: atom_id res chain seq x y z
N ASP A 1 -31.89 -9.02 -8.03
CA ASP A 1 -31.40 -7.73 -8.56
C ASP A 1 -30.25 -8.01 -9.52
N GLU A 2 -30.45 -7.76 -10.81
CA GLU A 2 -29.52 -8.08 -11.92
C GLU A 2 -28.17 -7.35 -11.87
N ARG A 3 -27.92 -6.58 -10.82
CA ARG A 3 -26.72 -5.71 -10.69
C ARG A 3 -25.62 -6.28 -9.80
N VAL A 4 -25.83 -7.46 -9.22
CA VAL A 4 -24.85 -8.06 -8.31
C VAL A 4 -24.13 -9.20 -9.01
N ASP A 5 -22.83 -9.09 -9.08
CA ASP A 5 -21.94 -10.11 -9.64
C ASP A 5 -22.06 -11.43 -8.85
N PRO A 6 -21.96 -12.61 -9.53
CA PRO A 6 -22.09 -13.93 -8.90
C PRO A 6 -21.17 -14.15 -7.70
N THR A 7 -19.99 -13.59 -7.71
CA THR A 7 -19.01 -13.71 -6.62
C THR A 7 -19.47 -12.98 -5.36
N THR A 8 -20.03 -11.79 -5.55
CA THR A 8 -20.62 -11.00 -4.45
C THR A 8 -21.84 -11.70 -3.89
N MET A 9 -22.68 -12.34 -4.74
CA MET A 9 -23.86 -13.07 -4.30
C MET A 9 -23.48 -14.32 -3.47
N ASP A 10 -22.43 -15.03 -3.83
CA ASP A 10 -21.92 -16.17 -3.05
C ASP A 10 -21.40 -15.73 -1.68
N LEU A 11 -20.70 -14.60 -1.61
CA LEU A 11 -20.23 -14.01 -0.37
C LEU A 11 -21.40 -13.63 0.56
N VAL A 12 -22.42 -12.97 0.02
CA VAL A 12 -23.63 -12.59 0.73
C VAL A 12 -24.32 -13.82 1.36
N LYS A 13 -24.42 -14.91 0.60
CA LYS A 13 -25.00 -16.17 1.10
C LYS A 13 -24.17 -16.81 2.20
N ARG A 14 -22.84 -16.84 2.04
CA ARG A 14 -21.93 -17.43 3.05
C ARG A 14 -21.93 -16.67 4.36
N LEU A 15 -22.04 -15.36 4.31
CA LEU A 15 -22.07 -14.48 5.49
C LEU A 15 -23.49 -14.35 6.10
N ASN A 16 -24.49 -15.02 5.53
CA ASN A 16 -25.90 -14.96 5.94
C ASN A 16 -26.46 -13.52 5.99
N LEU A 17 -25.98 -12.68 5.07
CA LEU A 17 -26.42 -11.29 4.96
C LEU A 17 -27.77 -11.20 4.25
N ARG A 18 -28.66 -10.34 4.74
CA ARG A 18 -30.00 -10.18 4.20
C ARG A 18 -30.18 -8.94 3.34
N ALA A 19 -29.30 -7.96 3.51
CA ALA A 19 -29.24 -6.80 2.64
C ALA A 19 -27.79 -6.34 2.49
N VAL A 20 -27.38 -5.99 1.29
CA VAL A 20 -26.05 -5.49 0.95
C VAL A 20 -26.16 -4.35 -0.03
N ALA A 21 -25.46 -3.25 0.24
CA ALA A 21 -25.23 -2.18 -0.71
C ALA A 21 -23.72 -2.01 -0.93
N VAL A 22 -23.30 -1.89 -2.17
CA VAL A 22 -21.90 -1.71 -2.55
C VAL A 22 -21.77 -0.36 -3.23
N LEU A 23 -20.89 0.47 -2.69
CA LEU A 23 -20.61 1.81 -3.17
C LEU A 23 -19.15 1.86 -3.66
N PRO A 24 -18.91 1.92 -4.98
CA PRO A 24 -17.56 2.03 -5.49
C PRO A 24 -16.95 3.39 -5.12
N LEU A 25 -15.70 3.36 -4.69
CA LEU A 25 -14.93 4.55 -4.34
C LEU A 25 -13.97 4.87 -5.48
N HIS A 26 -14.10 6.07 -6.04
CA HIS A 26 -13.29 6.53 -7.17
C HIS A 26 -12.44 7.74 -6.80
N SER A 27 -11.20 7.76 -7.28
CA SER A 27 -10.34 8.94 -7.33
C SER A 27 -10.06 9.24 -8.81
N GLY A 28 -10.69 10.29 -9.32
CA GLY A 28 -10.71 10.55 -10.75
C GLY A 28 -11.37 9.41 -11.53
N ILE A 29 -10.65 8.84 -12.49
CA ILE A 29 -11.11 7.71 -13.32
C ILE A 29 -10.80 6.35 -12.70
N HIS A 30 -10.05 6.30 -11.61
CA HIS A 30 -9.60 5.06 -11.00
C HIS A 30 -10.50 4.66 -9.84
N GLN A 31 -10.96 3.42 -9.85
CA GLN A 31 -11.60 2.83 -8.68
C GLN A 31 -10.53 2.44 -7.66
N ILE A 32 -10.59 3.05 -6.49
CA ILE A 32 -9.62 2.85 -5.40
C ILE A 32 -10.10 1.85 -4.34
N GLY A 33 -11.38 1.49 -4.38
CA GLY A 33 -11.98 0.56 -3.43
C GLY A 33 -13.49 0.51 -3.55
N ALA A 34 -14.12 -0.06 -2.55
CA ALA A 34 -15.57 -0.07 -2.39
C ALA A 34 -15.95 0.01 -0.92
N LEU A 35 -17.04 0.69 -0.63
CA LEU A 35 -17.70 0.67 0.68
C LEU A 35 -18.85 -0.34 0.61
N ILE A 36 -18.86 -1.28 1.53
CA ILE A 36 -19.88 -2.31 1.61
C ILE A 36 -20.71 -2.08 2.86
N LEU A 37 -22.01 -1.91 2.68
CA LEU A 37 -22.99 -1.78 3.76
C LEU A 37 -23.72 -3.11 3.88
N GLU A 38 -23.75 -3.66 5.08
CA GLU A 38 -24.33 -4.96 5.37
C GLU A 38 -25.41 -4.83 6.44
N ALA A 39 -26.50 -5.56 6.29
CA ALA A 39 -27.53 -5.67 7.30
C ALA A 39 -27.91 -7.13 7.55
N GLU A 40 -28.05 -7.50 8.82
CA GLU A 40 -28.48 -8.82 9.26
C GLU A 40 -29.99 -9.03 9.02
N ASP A 41 -30.77 -7.95 9.09
CA ASP A 41 -32.20 -7.95 8.80
C ASP A 41 -32.47 -7.56 7.34
N PRO A 42 -33.57 -8.05 6.74
CA PRO A 42 -34.00 -7.61 5.42
C PRO A 42 -34.22 -6.10 5.40
N HIS A 43 -33.45 -5.39 4.58
CA HIS A 43 -33.52 -3.95 4.44
C HIS A 43 -33.66 -3.56 2.97
N ASN A 44 -34.67 -2.77 2.67
CA ASN A 44 -34.83 -2.16 1.35
C ASN A 44 -34.25 -0.74 1.44
N PHE A 45 -33.12 -0.53 0.81
CA PHE A 45 -32.50 0.79 0.74
C PHE A 45 -33.43 1.78 0.04
N THR A 46 -33.81 2.83 0.75
CA THR A 46 -34.66 3.89 0.21
C THR A 46 -33.91 4.78 -0.77
N GLU A 47 -34.64 5.57 -1.57
CA GLU A 47 -34.00 6.56 -2.44
C GLU A 47 -33.19 7.60 -1.67
N ASP A 48 -33.66 8.02 -0.50
CA ASP A 48 -32.95 8.98 0.35
C ASP A 48 -31.66 8.41 0.91
N GLU A 49 -31.68 7.16 1.37
CA GLU A 49 -30.48 6.44 1.80
C GLU A 49 -29.48 6.29 0.64
N THR A 50 -29.97 5.91 -0.54
CA THR A 50 -29.13 5.76 -1.74
C THR A 50 -28.48 7.10 -2.13
N ARG A 51 -29.23 8.19 -2.07
CA ARG A 51 -28.70 9.55 -2.32
C ARG A 51 -27.63 9.92 -1.29
N LEU A 52 -27.91 9.68 -0.01
CA LEU A 52 -26.97 9.98 1.08
C LEU A 52 -25.66 9.21 0.89
N TYR A 53 -25.73 7.91 0.67
CA TYR A 53 -24.55 7.06 0.48
C TYR A 53 -23.77 7.44 -0.77
N SER A 54 -24.47 7.72 -1.88
CA SER A 54 -23.84 8.20 -3.12
C SER A 54 -23.17 9.55 -2.98
N ALA A 55 -23.67 10.42 -2.11
CA ALA A 55 -23.06 11.72 -1.81
C ALA A 55 -21.83 11.58 -0.89
N LEU A 56 -21.83 10.59 0.02
CA LEU A 56 -20.73 10.35 0.94
C LEU A 56 -19.56 9.59 0.28
N ALA A 57 -19.82 8.71 -0.67
CA ALA A 57 -18.79 7.90 -1.31
C ALA A 57 -17.62 8.72 -1.90
N PRO A 58 -17.83 9.83 -2.62
CA PRO A 58 -16.74 10.66 -3.12
C PRO A 58 -15.93 11.32 -2.01
N GLN A 59 -16.55 11.70 -0.90
CA GLN A 59 -15.85 12.28 0.25
C GLN A 59 -14.96 11.25 0.93
N VAL A 60 -15.46 10.04 1.16
CA VAL A 60 -14.68 8.92 1.69
C VAL A 60 -13.52 8.59 0.76
N ALA A 61 -13.76 8.53 -0.55
CA ALA A 61 -12.72 8.28 -1.55
C ALA A 61 -11.61 9.33 -1.49
N THR A 62 -11.96 10.62 -1.39
CA THR A 62 -10.99 11.71 -1.28
C THR A 62 -10.13 11.60 -0.03
N VAL A 63 -10.73 11.34 1.12
CA VAL A 63 -10.00 11.19 2.39
C VAL A 63 -9.05 10.00 2.33
N LEU A 64 -9.50 8.86 1.82
CA LEU A 64 -8.68 7.66 1.68
C LEU A 64 -7.51 7.87 0.71
N ASP A 65 -7.76 8.53 -0.43
CA ASP A 65 -6.72 8.80 -1.42
C ASP A 65 -5.65 9.75 -0.86
N ASN A 66 -6.06 10.82 -0.21
CA ASN A 66 -5.16 11.75 0.48
C ASN A 66 -4.31 11.03 1.53
N ARG A 67 -4.92 10.14 2.32
CA ARG A 67 -4.19 9.37 3.32
C ARG A 67 -3.16 8.43 2.70
N ARG A 68 -3.53 7.73 1.64
CA ARG A 68 -2.62 6.87 0.88
C ARG A 68 -1.44 7.63 0.29
N GLN A 69 -1.69 8.80 -0.29
CA GLN A 69 -0.64 9.65 -0.85
C GLN A 69 0.33 10.14 0.25
N PHE A 70 -0.20 10.55 1.39
CA PHE A 70 0.61 10.94 2.55
C PHE A 70 1.50 9.79 3.05
N GLU A 71 0.94 8.59 3.22
CA GLU A 71 1.69 7.41 3.65
C GLU A 71 2.78 7.02 2.66
N ARG A 72 2.52 7.09 1.35
CA ARG A 72 3.52 6.84 0.31
C ARG A 72 4.66 7.87 0.36
N ALA A 73 4.34 9.14 0.51
CA ALA A 73 5.33 10.21 0.63
C ALA A 73 6.21 10.03 1.86
N GLN A 74 5.61 9.65 2.99
CA GLN A 74 6.32 9.36 4.23
C GLN A 74 7.28 8.18 4.08
N GLN A 75 6.82 7.07 3.48
CA GLN A 75 7.67 5.90 3.21
C GLN A 75 8.82 6.24 2.27
N GLN A 76 8.59 7.04 1.25
CA GLN A 76 9.64 7.49 0.33
C GLN A 76 10.67 8.37 1.05
N ALA A 77 10.23 9.32 1.87
CA ALA A 77 11.12 10.16 2.68
C ALA A 77 11.99 9.35 3.65
N GLU A 78 11.41 8.33 4.28
CA GLU A 78 12.16 7.41 5.15
C GLU A 78 13.21 6.62 4.38
N ARG A 79 12.89 6.13 3.18
CA ARG A 79 13.84 5.44 2.31
C ARG A 79 15.00 6.35 1.90
N GLU A 80 14.70 7.58 1.47
CA GLU A 80 15.70 8.56 1.09
C GLU A 80 16.63 8.92 2.27
N SER A 81 16.06 9.10 3.47
CA SER A 81 16.82 9.36 4.68
C SER A 81 17.78 8.20 5.01
N LYS A 82 17.32 6.96 4.92
CA LYS A 82 18.16 5.77 5.13
C LYS A 82 19.28 5.68 4.10
N LEU A 83 18.97 5.91 2.82
CA LEU A 83 19.98 5.93 1.75
C LEU A 83 21.03 7.01 1.96
N ASN A 84 20.63 8.20 2.39
CA ASN A 84 21.57 9.29 2.69
C ASN A 84 22.51 8.94 3.83
N VAL A 85 22.00 8.33 4.91
CA VAL A 85 22.82 7.88 6.03
C VAL A 85 23.84 6.82 5.59
N ILE A 86 23.40 5.83 4.82
CA ILE A 86 24.27 4.77 4.28
C ILE A 86 25.34 5.38 3.36
N SER A 87 24.93 6.26 2.44
CA SER A 87 25.83 6.94 1.52
C SER A 87 26.91 7.75 2.26
N GLN A 88 26.53 8.46 3.32
CA GLN A 88 27.49 9.21 4.14
C GLN A 88 28.48 8.29 4.85
N LYS A 89 28.02 7.16 5.39
CA LYS A 89 28.90 6.16 6.01
C LYS A 89 29.91 5.61 5.01
N ILE A 90 29.48 5.30 3.80
CA ILE A 90 30.36 4.80 2.72
C ILE A 90 31.36 5.87 2.30
N GLN A 91 30.94 7.11 2.10
CA GLN A 91 31.80 8.22 1.70
C GLN A 91 32.86 8.56 2.76
N ASN A 92 32.52 8.38 4.03
CA ASN A 92 33.44 8.61 5.14
C ASN A 92 34.44 7.46 5.38
N ALA A 93 34.24 6.33 4.69
CA ALA A 93 35.17 5.21 4.78
C ALA A 93 36.49 5.54 4.05
N THR A 94 37.63 5.28 4.69
CA THR A 94 38.95 5.65 4.18
C THR A 94 39.67 4.54 3.43
N THR A 95 39.16 3.30 3.49
CA THR A 95 39.74 2.12 2.83
C THR A 95 38.68 1.37 2.01
N VAL A 96 39.14 0.65 0.98
CA VAL A 96 38.28 -0.21 0.18
C VAL A 96 37.59 -1.28 1.03
N GLU A 97 38.33 -1.88 1.96
CA GLU A 97 37.77 -2.85 2.91
C GLU A 97 36.67 -2.26 3.78
N ALA A 98 36.88 -1.06 4.30
CA ALA A 98 35.87 -0.37 5.11
C ALA A 98 34.60 -0.05 4.29
N VAL A 99 34.74 0.37 3.04
CA VAL A 99 33.61 0.60 2.13
C VAL A 99 32.81 -0.68 1.93
N LEU A 100 33.50 -1.80 1.64
CA LEU A 100 32.84 -3.08 1.41
C LEU A 100 32.14 -3.62 2.67
N GLN A 101 32.76 -3.48 3.84
CA GLN A 101 32.16 -3.91 5.11
C GLN A 101 30.92 -3.10 5.45
N ILE A 102 30.97 -1.78 5.28
CA ILE A 102 29.84 -0.90 5.53
C ILE A 102 28.70 -1.22 4.55
N ALA A 103 29.02 -1.34 3.26
CA ALA A 103 28.03 -1.68 2.24
C ALA A 103 27.35 -3.02 2.54
N ALA A 104 28.12 -4.06 2.86
CA ALA A 104 27.58 -5.38 3.20
C ALA A 104 26.66 -5.32 4.43
N ARG A 105 27.10 -4.65 5.49
CA ARG A 105 26.33 -4.53 6.75
C ARG A 105 25.04 -3.74 6.55
N GLU A 106 25.12 -2.55 5.98
CA GLU A 106 23.97 -1.65 5.85
C GLU A 106 22.94 -2.19 4.84
N LEU A 107 23.39 -2.76 3.72
CA LEU A 107 22.48 -3.39 2.75
C LEU A 107 21.87 -4.67 3.31
N GLY A 108 22.65 -5.47 4.04
CA GLY A 108 22.14 -6.66 4.73
C GLY A 108 21.07 -6.31 5.75
N HIS A 109 21.26 -5.27 6.54
CA HIS A 109 20.26 -4.76 7.49
C HIS A 109 19.02 -4.22 6.78
N ALA A 110 19.18 -3.44 5.72
CA ALA A 110 18.07 -2.86 4.97
C ALA A 110 17.19 -3.93 4.30
N LEU A 111 17.80 -5.05 3.87
CA LEU A 111 17.10 -6.18 3.23
C LEU A 111 16.67 -7.26 4.23
N GLY A 112 17.00 -7.14 5.53
CA GLY A 112 16.74 -8.18 6.53
C GLY A 112 17.48 -9.49 6.26
N ALA A 113 18.61 -9.44 5.54
CA ALA A 113 19.40 -10.63 5.20
C ALA A 113 20.22 -11.12 6.40
N PRO A 114 20.20 -12.43 6.73
CA PRO A 114 20.95 -12.98 7.84
C PRO A 114 22.47 -12.97 7.59
N MET A 115 22.89 -12.97 6.32
CA MET A 115 24.29 -12.86 5.90
C MET A 115 24.36 -12.08 4.59
N THR A 116 25.34 -11.18 4.52
CA THR A 116 25.62 -10.41 3.30
C THR A 116 27.11 -10.47 3.00
N ILE A 117 27.45 -10.74 1.75
CA ILE A 117 28.84 -10.79 1.25
C ILE A 117 28.99 -9.74 0.17
N ALA A 118 30.01 -8.88 0.32
CA ALA A 118 30.43 -7.93 -0.70
C ALA A 118 31.79 -8.31 -1.25
N GLN A 119 31.91 -8.33 -2.56
CA GLN A 119 33.15 -8.70 -3.26
C GLN A 119 33.47 -7.71 -4.37
N LEU A 120 34.72 -7.31 -4.44
CA LEU A 120 35.23 -6.48 -5.53
C LEU A 120 36.12 -7.35 -6.44
N SER A 121 35.82 -7.32 -7.74
CA SER A 121 36.69 -7.94 -8.75
C SER A 121 37.76 -6.95 -9.17
N MET A 122 39.01 -7.25 -8.90
CA MET A 122 40.13 -6.50 -9.42
C MET A 122 40.55 -7.08 -10.75
N LYS A 123 40.46 -6.29 -11.83
CA LYS A 123 41.02 -6.64 -13.12
C LYS A 123 42.55 -6.51 -13.00
N ASP A 124 43.25 -7.63 -13.02
CA ASP A 124 44.70 -7.58 -13.20
C ASP A 124 45.00 -6.87 -14.52
N LYS A 125 45.65 -5.74 -14.44
CA LYS A 125 46.28 -5.13 -15.60
C LYS A 125 47.55 -5.93 -15.90
N ASN A 126 47.41 -6.89 -16.80
CA ASN A 126 48.54 -7.33 -17.60
C ASN A 126 48.76 -6.37 -18.75
#